data_294cdfe514657915815e2d630569073b
#
_entry.id   294cdfe514657915815e2d630569073b
#
_cell.length_a   1.000
_cell.length_b   1.000
_cell.length_c   1.000
_cell.angle_alpha   90.00
_cell.angle_beta   90.00
_cell.angle_gamma   90.00
#
_symmetry.space_group_name_H-M   'P 1'
#
loop_
_entity.id
_entity.type
_entity.pdbx_description
1 polymer ?
#
loop_
_entity_poly.entity_id
_entity_poly.type
_entity_poly.pdbx_seq_one_letter_code
_entity_poly.pdbx_strand_id
1 'polypeptide(L)'
;GSYNHLTLIAYSTEGMHNLFRLGSYASVDGQFGKWPRADKELLERFHKGLIVFTGCPSGAVQTRMRLGQWDEAVAEAAELRDIFGPENFYVEVMDHGIEFERRTQKQLLELAKLMDAPLVATNDAHYVKKEDRGIQDALLCINSGSRISDPDRFKFDGDGYYIRPSEEMRSIWKELPQACDSTLEIAERCEVHFRTTAEGASYMPDFPVPEGEDKTSWFIKEVEKGLQERFPKGIPDAVRKQAEYEEDVIIKMGFPGYFLTVADYINWAKSQGIRVGPGRGSGAGSMVAYAMKITELNPLNHGLIFERFLNPERISMPDFDVDFDERRRDEVIEYVKQKYGEDRISQVVTYGRIKTKQALKDSARILGRDFKVGEQLTKALPPSVMGKDISVAGIFDENDKRYAEAAEFRKYYEENPDIHEVVQYALGLEGLTRQWGVHACAVIMSSHTLTDIIPIMKRPQDGAIITQFDYPTCEGLGLLKMDFLGLRNLTVISDALENIKLNGKEDPDLDHVALDDPATYELLGRGDTLGVFQLDGGGMRDLLKLMKPDNFEDISAVGALYRPGPMGANSHTNYALRKNGRQEITPIHPELAEPLEDILGTTFGLIVYQEQVM
;
A
#
# COMPACT_ATOMS: atom_id res chain seq x y z
N GLY A 1 -4.69 -28.10 -19.67
CA GLY A 1 -3.83 -26.95 -19.80
C GLY A 1 -2.88 -26.87 -18.63
N SER A 2 -1.75 -27.53 -18.75
CA SER A 2 -0.67 -27.45 -17.77
C SER A 2 0.12 -26.17 -17.99
N TYR A 3 0.92 -25.82 -17.02
CA TYR A 3 1.96 -24.79 -17.08
C TYR A 3 3.29 -25.44 -16.69
N ASN A 4 4.38 -24.83 -17.12
CA ASN A 4 5.74 -25.22 -16.76
C ASN A 4 6.48 -24.05 -16.13
N HIS A 5 7.43 -24.33 -15.25
CA HIS A 5 8.31 -23.31 -14.70
C HIS A 5 9.42 -22.95 -15.70
N LEU A 6 9.80 -21.69 -15.71
CA LEU A 6 10.95 -21.19 -16.46
C LEU A 6 11.69 -20.15 -15.62
N THR A 7 13.00 -20.29 -15.51
CA THR A 7 13.84 -19.34 -14.78
C THR A 7 14.43 -18.32 -15.76
N LEU A 8 14.19 -17.05 -15.49
CA LEU A 8 14.73 -15.91 -16.25
C LEU A 8 15.48 -14.97 -15.32
N ILE A 9 16.60 -14.43 -15.79
CA ILE A 9 17.37 -13.41 -15.08
C ILE A 9 17.60 -12.21 -16.00
N ALA A 10 17.28 -11.01 -15.52
CA ALA A 10 17.62 -9.78 -16.21
C ALA A 10 19.11 -9.45 -15.99
N TYR A 11 19.87 -9.33 -17.07
CA TYR A 11 21.24 -8.88 -17.00
C TYR A 11 21.43 -7.40 -17.37
N SER A 12 20.37 -6.73 -17.79
CA SER A 12 20.37 -5.32 -18.12
C SER A 12 19.09 -4.62 -17.64
N THR A 13 19.11 -3.29 -17.58
CA THR A 13 17.91 -2.50 -17.27
C THR A 13 16.79 -2.74 -18.29
N GLU A 14 17.12 -2.89 -19.58
CA GLU A 14 16.13 -3.29 -20.61
C GLU A 14 15.52 -4.66 -20.28
N GLY A 15 16.36 -5.63 -19.88
CA GLY A 15 15.88 -6.95 -19.47
C GLY A 15 14.96 -6.91 -18.26
N MET A 16 15.26 -6.08 -17.28
CA MET A 16 14.39 -5.87 -16.13
C MET A 16 13.00 -5.36 -16.56
N HIS A 17 12.95 -4.35 -17.43
CA HIS A 17 11.67 -3.84 -17.95
C HIS A 17 10.94 -4.90 -18.79
N ASN A 18 11.67 -5.74 -19.52
CA ASN A 18 11.08 -6.86 -20.24
C ASN A 18 10.51 -7.93 -19.31
N LEU A 19 11.13 -8.19 -18.13
CA LEU A 19 10.53 -9.03 -17.10
C LEU A 19 9.23 -8.42 -16.55
N PHE A 20 9.15 -7.11 -16.37
CA PHE A 20 7.91 -6.43 -15.97
C PHE A 20 6.81 -6.63 -17.01
N ARG A 21 7.13 -6.50 -18.30
CA ARG A 21 6.19 -6.73 -19.39
C ARG A 21 5.74 -8.19 -19.48
N LEU A 22 6.68 -9.13 -19.37
CA LEU A 22 6.38 -10.57 -19.35
C LEU A 22 5.43 -10.94 -18.20
N GLY A 23 5.75 -10.52 -16.97
CA GLY A 23 4.91 -10.76 -15.80
C GLY A 23 3.54 -10.09 -15.92
N SER A 24 3.48 -8.89 -16.49
CA SER A 24 2.23 -8.15 -16.71
C SER A 24 1.33 -8.85 -17.72
N TYR A 25 1.83 -9.16 -18.91
CA TYR A 25 1.03 -9.82 -19.95
C TYR A 25 0.67 -11.26 -19.58
N ALA A 26 1.57 -11.97 -18.89
CA ALA A 26 1.25 -13.29 -18.36
C ALA A 26 0.04 -13.27 -17.41
N SER A 27 -0.10 -12.21 -16.62
CA SER A 27 -1.23 -12.02 -15.72
C SER A 27 -2.47 -11.49 -16.45
N VAL A 28 -2.33 -10.44 -17.27
CA VAL A 28 -3.46 -9.76 -17.90
C VAL A 28 -4.11 -10.61 -18.98
N ASP A 29 -3.31 -11.22 -19.85
CA ASP A 29 -3.77 -11.96 -21.03
C ASP A 29 -3.65 -13.48 -20.88
N GLY A 30 -2.67 -13.97 -20.11
CA GLY A 30 -2.34 -15.38 -19.96
C GLY A 30 -2.92 -16.07 -18.74
N GLN A 31 -3.77 -15.41 -17.95
CA GLN A 31 -4.33 -15.96 -16.72
C GLN A 31 -5.17 -17.21 -16.98
N PHE A 32 -4.83 -18.30 -16.30
CA PHE A 32 -5.60 -19.54 -16.32
C PHE A 32 -5.82 -20.06 -14.88
N GLY A 33 -7.04 -20.00 -14.41
CA GLY A 33 -7.33 -20.22 -13.00
C GLY A 33 -6.59 -19.21 -12.14
N LYS A 34 -5.77 -19.68 -11.22
CA LYS A 34 -4.92 -18.83 -10.34
C LYS A 34 -3.50 -18.58 -10.89
N TRP A 35 -3.17 -19.11 -12.09
CA TRP A 35 -1.81 -19.09 -12.63
C TRP A 35 -1.69 -18.12 -13.81
N PRO A 36 -0.84 -17.09 -13.73
CA PRO A 36 -0.41 -16.32 -14.89
C PRO A 36 0.53 -17.17 -15.76
N ARG A 37 0.39 -17.10 -17.09
CA ARG A 37 1.19 -17.88 -18.02
C ARG A 37 1.67 -17.04 -19.18
N ALA A 38 2.93 -17.22 -19.54
CA ALA A 38 3.50 -16.68 -20.76
C ALA A 38 3.68 -17.80 -21.79
N ASP A 39 3.43 -17.53 -23.05
CA ASP A 39 3.74 -18.40 -24.17
C ASP A 39 5.07 -18.02 -24.84
N LYS A 40 5.48 -18.81 -25.83
CA LYS A 40 6.73 -18.60 -26.54
C LYS A 40 6.73 -17.32 -27.39
N GLU A 41 5.59 -16.95 -27.95
CA GLU A 41 5.43 -15.69 -28.69
C GLU A 41 5.73 -14.48 -27.80
N LEU A 42 5.24 -14.51 -26.57
CA LEU A 42 5.52 -13.46 -25.58
C LEU A 42 7.01 -13.45 -25.17
N LEU A 43 7.63 -14.63 -25.02
CA LEU A 43 9.07 -14.74 -24.76
C LEU A 43 9.90 -14.17 -25.92
N GLU A 44 9.57 -14.50 -27.17
CA GLU A 44 10.22 -13.94 -28.36
C GLU A 44 10.14 -12.42 -28.40
N ARG A 45 8.99 -11.87 -28.04
CA ARG A 45 8.76 -10.42 -28.03
C ARG A 45 9.62 -9.69 -26.99
N PHE A 46 9.85 -10.30 -25.82
CA PHE A 46 10.48 -9.64 -24.66
C PHE A 46 11.75 -10.32 -24.16
N HIS A 47 12.47 -11.08 -25.02
CA HIS A 47 13.68 -11.81 -24.63
C HIS A 47 14.92 -10.94 -24.38
N LYS A 48 14.99 -9.72 -24.94
CA LYS A 48 16.17 -8.88 -24.87
C LYS A 48 16.55 -8.54 -23.44
N GLY A 49 17.83 -8.64 -23.13
CA GLY A 49 18.37 -8.35 -21.81
C GLY A 49 18.14 -9.46 -20.79
N LEU A 50 17.67 -10.64 -21.22
CA LEU A 50 17.35 -11.78 -20.36
C LEU A 50 18.25 -12.98 -20.63
N ILE A 51 18.62 -13.66 -19.55
CA ILE A 51 19.23 -14.97 -19.53
C ILE A 51 18.14 -15.99 -19.19
N VAL A 52 18.13 -17.11 -19.89
CA VAL A 52 17.21 -18.23 -19.65
C VAL A 52 17.93 -19.46 -19.17
N PHE A 53 17.34 -20.16 -18.21
CA PHE A 53 17.77 -21.49 -17.77
C PHE A 53 16.76 -22.52 -18.24
N THR A 54 17.20 -23.78 -18.39
CA THR A 54 16.30 -24.89 -18.79
C THR A 54 15.18 -25.16 -17.77
N GLY A 55 15.28 -24.62 -16.58
CA GLY A 55 14.28 -24.71 -15.54
C GLY A 55 14.49 -25.83 -14.54
N CYS A 56 13.63 -25.83 -13.53
CA CYS A 56 13.59 -26.84 -12.47
C CYS A 56 12.91 -28.15 -12.95
N PRO A 57 12.78 -29.17 -12.10
CA PRO A 57 12.04 -30.39 -12.42
C PRO A 57 10.61 -30.19 -12.95
N SER A 58 9.96 -29.07 -12.63
CA SER A 58 8.63 -28.70 -13.16
C SER A 58 8.69 -27.90 -14.47
N GLY A 59 9.88 -27.66 -15.02
CA GLY A 59 10.07 -27.00 -16.30
C GLY A 59 9.74 -27.92 -17.49
N ALA A 60 9.57 -27.33 -18.68
CA ALA A 60 9.21 -28.08 -19.90
C ALA A 60 10.26 -29.13 -20.26
N VAL A 61 11.54 -28.75 -20.21
CA VAL A 61 12.66 -29.64 -20.59
C VAL A 61 12.71 -30.88 -19.69
N GLN A 62 12.79 -30.71 -18.37
CA GLN A 62 12.86 -31.84 -17.44
C GLN A 62 11.58 -32.65 -17.37
N THR A 63 10.41 -32.04 -17.61
CA THR A 63 9.14 -32.77 -17.71
C THR A 63 9.18 -33.75 -18.88
N ARG A 64 9.71 -33.35 -20.05
CA ARG A 64 9.88 -34.26 -21.20
C ARG A 64 10.88 -35.36 -20.89
N MET A 65 12.01 -35.07 -20.25
CA MET A 65 12.98 -36.08 -19.81
C MET A 65 12.35 -37.15 -18.92
N ARG A 66 11.53 -36.73 -17.93
CA ARG A 66 10.82 -37.65 -17.04
C ARG A 66 9.83 -38.55 -17.73
N LEU A 67 9.23 -38.09 -18.81
CA LEU A 67 8.28 -38.85 -19.63
C LEU A 67 9.00 -39.77 -20.64
N GLY A 68 10.34 -39.80 -20.63
CA GLY A 68 11.11 -40.58 -21.62
C GLY A 68 11.11 -39.96 -23.01
N GLN A 69 10.75 -38.71 -23.15
CA GLN A 69 10.64 -37.96 -24.40
C GLN A 69 11.90 -37.13 -24.63
N TRP A 70 13.02 -37.78 -24.94
CA TRP A 70 14.32 -37.13 -25.10
C TRP A 70 14.33 -36.13 -26.26
N ASP A 71 13.84 -36.51 -27.43
CA ASP A 71 13.86 -35.64 -28.60
C ASP A 71 13.01 -34.37 -28.38
N GLU A 72 11.89 -34.49 -27.70
CA GLU A 72 11.05 -33.34 -27.31
C GLU A 72 11.73 -32.46 -26.26
N ALA A 73 12.46 -33.06 -25.32
CA ALA A 73 13.24 -32.29 -24.35
C ALA A 73 14.34 -31.47 -25.03
N VAL A 74 15.05 -32.07 -26.00
CA VAL A 74 16.06 -31.38 -26.81
C VAL A 74 15.42 -30.26 -27.64
N ALA A 75 14.26 -30.52 -28.24
CA ALA A 75 13.54 -29.51 -29.01
C ALA A 75 13.11 -28.30 -28.15
N GLU A 76 12.58 -28.54 -26.95
CA GLU A 76 12.22 -27.47 -26.01
C GLU A 76 13.45 -26.63 -25.61
N ALA A 77 14.56 -27.27 -25.31
CA ALA A 77 15.80 -26.58 -24.98
C ALA A 77 16.38 -25.79 -26.16
N ALA A 78 16.35 -26.36 -27.36
CA ALA A 78 16.81 -25.71 -28.58
C ALA A 78 15.97 -24.46 -28.91
N GLU A 79 14.67 -24.53 -28.74
CA GLU A 79 13.77 -23.39 -28.94
C GLU A 79 14.04 -22.26 -27.95
N LEU A 80 14.27 -22.56 -26.67
CA LEU A 80 14.68 -21.56 -25.68
C LEU A 80 16.03 -20.91 -26.06
N ARG A 81 17.00 -21.70 -26.48
CA ARG A 81 18.28 -21.17 -26.95
C ARG A 81 18.13 -20.27 -28.17
N ASP A 82 17.27 -20.63 -29.11
CA ASP A 82 17.04 -19.85 -30.32
C ASP A 82 16.35 -18.52 -30.02
N ILE A 83 15.44 -18.49 -29.04
CA ILE A 83 14.76 -17.26 -28.60
C ILE A 83 15.74 -16.30 -27.88
N PHE A 84 16.53 -16.79 -26.93
CA PHE A 84 17.34 -15.95 -26.06
C PHE A 84 18.79 -15.76 -26.55
N GLY A 85 19.25 -16.58 -27.50
CA GLY A 85 20.62 -16.61 -27.95
C GLY A 85 21.49 -17.59 -27.15
N PRO A 86 22.49 -18.25 -27.80
CA PRO A 86 23.32 -19.24 -27.14
C PRO A 86 24.15 -18.68 -25.96
N GLU A 87 24.51 -17.40 -26.01
CA GLU A 87 25.24 -16.71 -24.94
C GLU A 87 24.37 -16.42 -23.70
N ASN A 88 23.06 -16.55 -23.81
CA ASN A 88 22.09 -16.29 -22.74
C ASN A 88 21.35 -17.55 -22.32
N PHE A 89 21.82 -18.72 -22.72
CA PHE A 89 21.18 -20.00 -22.45
C PHE A 89 22.09 -20.87 -21.58
N TYR A 90 21.54 -21.38 -20.47
CA TYR A 90 22.24 -22.27 -19.52
C TYR A 90 21.41 -23.51 -19.22
N VAL A 91 22.07 -24.66 -19.08
CA VAL A 91 21.43 -25.86 -18.56
C VAL A 91 21.49 -25.84 -17.05
N GLU A 92 20.33 -25.79 -16.42
CA GLU A 92 20.19 -25.65 -14.96
C GLU A 92 20.25 -27.00 -14.27
N VAL A 93 21.07 -27.10 -13.23
CA VAL A 93 21.20 -28.30 -12.40
C VAL A 93 20.96 -27.96 -10.93
N MET A 94 20.27 -28.87 -10.24
CA MET A 94 19.91 -28.77 -8.81
C MET A 94 20.18 -30.11 -8.12
N ASP A 95 20.52 -30.07 -6.84
CA ASP A 95 20.61 -31.25 -5.98
C ASP A 95 20.11 -30.96 -4.57
N HIS A 96 18.87 -31.36 -4.30
CA HIS A 96 18.25 -31.32 -2.96
C HIS A 96 18.27 -32.69 -2.28
N GLY A 97 19.03 -33.66 -2.82
CA GLY A 97 19.11 -35.02 -2.29
C GLY A 97 17.94 -35.92 -2.66
N ILE A 98 17.08 -35.50 -3.57
CA ILE A 98 15.92 -36.26 -4.01
C ILE A 98 16.23 -37.11 -5.24
N GLU A 99 15.70 -38.35 -5.25
CA GLU A 99 15.97 -39.34 -6.30
C GLU A 99 15.61 -38.84 -7.69
N PHE A 100 14.58 -38.08 -7.75
CA PHE A 100 14.05 -37.51 -8.98
C PHE A 100 15.04 -36.59 -9.71
N GLU A 101 15.74 -35.71 -8.99
CA GLU A 101 16.78 -34.85 -9.56
C GLU A 101 17.98 -35.67 -10.04
N ARG A 102 18.34 -36.70 -9.29
CA ARG A 102 19.46 -37.59 -9.66
C ARG A 102 19.20 -38.36 -10.95
N ARG A 103 17.98 -38.77 -11.20
CA ARG A 103 17.58 -39.46 -12.44
C ARG A 103 17.76 -38.60 -13.69
N THR A 104 17.38 -37.32 -13.60
CA THR A 104 17.45 -36.39 -14.74
C THR A 104 18.82 -35.74 -14.89
N GLN A 105 19.65 -35.73 -13.87
CA GLN A 105 20.98 -35.09 -13.90
C GLN A 105 21.84 -35.57 -15.05
N LYS A 106 21.91 -36.87 -15.28
CA LYS A 106 22.72 -37.46 -16.39
C LYS A 106 22.24 -36.94 -17.74
N GLN A 107 20.91 -36.88 -17.95
CA GLN A 107 20.34 -36.38 -19.19
C GLN A 107 20.59 -34.86 -19.35
N LEU A 108 20.57 -34.07 -18.26
CA LEU A 108 20.93 -32.65 -18.31
C LEU A 108 22.40 -32.43 -18.72
N LEU A 109 23.32 -33.28 -18.24
CA LEU A 109 24.70 -33.22 -18.66
C LEU A 109 24.88 -33.61 -20.14
N GLU A 110 24.16 -34.61 -20.63
CA GLU A 110 24.14 -34.99 -22.05
C GLU A 110 23.58 -33.85 -22.91
N LEU A 111 22.49 -33.21 -22.45
CA LEU A 111 21.88 -32.04 -23.12
C LEU A 111 22.89 -30.87 -23.22
N ALA A 112 23.58 -30.54 -22.13
CA ALA A 112 24.57 -29.48 -22.11
C ALA A 112 25.71 -29.72 -23.13
N LYS A 113 26.18 -30.95 -23.24
CA LYS A 113 27.17 -31.34 -24.26
C LYS A 113 26.63 -31.26 -25.67
N LEU A 114 25.42 -31.79 -25.90
CA LEU A 114 24.78 -31.78 -27.21
C LEU A 114 24.57 -30.37 -27.73
N MET A 115 24.24 -29.45 -26.86
CA MET A 115 23.92 -28.06 -27.20
C MET A 115 25.11 -27.11 -27.09
N ASP A 116 26.28 -27.63 -26.67
CA ASP A 116 27.44 -26.77 -26.33
C ASP A 116 27.06 -25.61 -25.39
N ALA A 117 26.30 -25.94 -24.37
CA ALA A 117 25.75 -24.97 -23.42
C ALA A 117 26.39 -25.11 -22.05
N PRO A 118 26.71 -24.01 -21.34
CA PRO A 118 27.21 -24.07 -19.98
C PRO A 118 26.18 -24.56 -18.99
N LEU A 119 26.66 -25.22 -17.92
CA LEU A 119 25.85 -25.59 -16.76
C LEU A 119 25.77 -24.43 -15.79
N VAL A 120 24.64 -24.31 -15.07
CA VAL A 120 24.50 -23.43 -13.92
C VAL A 120 23.87 -24.19 -12.76
N ALA A 121 24.50 -24.13 -11.58
CA ALA A 121 23.96 -24.71 -10.36
C ALA A 121 23.09 -23.71 -9.63
N THR A 122 21.85 -24.10 -9.36
CA THR A 122 20.91 -23.32 -8.56
C THR A 122 20.38 -24.12 -7.38
N ASN A 123 19.65 -23.50 -6.47
CA ASN A 123 19.16 -24.18 -5.27
C ASN A 123 17.66 -24.01 -5.02
N ASP A 124 16.91 -23.38 -5.90
CA ASP A 124 15.46 -23.18 -5.76
C ASP A 124 15.06 -22.76 -4.32
N ALA A 125 15.77 -21.76 -3.78
CA ALA A 125 15.63 -21.37 -2.39
C ALA A 125 14.23 -20.81 -2.09
N HIS A 126 13.54 -21.38 -1.10
CA HIS A 126 12.22 -20.98 -0.65
C HIS A 126 12.20 -20.38 0.76
N TYR A 127 13.29 -20.52 1.49
CA TYR A 127 13.49 -19.94 2.82
C TYR A 127 14.97 -19.60 3.04
N VAL A 128 15.25 -18.77 4.04
CA VAL A 128 16.59 -18.19 4.20
C VAL A 128 17.56 -19.17 4.87
N LYS A 129 17.19 -19.69 6.05
CA LYS A 129 18.04 -20.57 6.85
C LYS A 129 17.50 -22.00 6.82
N LYS A 130 18.37 -22.97 7.05
CA LYS A 130 17.99 -24.39 7.11
C LYS A 130 16.90 -24.66 8.15
N GLU A 131 16.98 -23.98 9.28
CA GLU A 131 16.01 -24.11 10.39
C GLU A 131 14.61 -23.59 10.01
N ASP A 132 14.49 -22.71 9.02
CA ASP A 132 13.21 -22.12 8.60
C ASP A 132 12.33 -23.10 7.81
N ARG A 133 12.81 -24.30 7.52
CA ARG A 133 12.02 -25.33 6.80
C ARG A 133 10.64 -25.55 7.42
N GLY A 134 10.57 -25.69 8.75
CA GLY A 134 9.29 -25.89 9.45
C GLY A 134 8.35 -24.72 9.32
N ILE A 135 8.88 -23.50 9.28
CA ILE A 135 8.10 -22.27 9.09
C ILE A 135 7.56 -22.17 7.66
N GLN A 136 8.37 -22.52 6.68
CA GLN A 136 7.94 -22.60 5.27
C GLN A 136 6.80 -23.62 5.11
N ASP A 137 6.93 -24.80 5.72
CA ASP A 137 5.90 -25.84 5.71
C ASP A 137 4.61 -25.36 6.39
N ALA A 138 4.73 -24.65 7.50
CA ALA A 138 3.59 -24.00 8.18
C ALA A 138 2.90 -22.95 7.29
N LEU A 139 3.67 -22.14 6.57
CA LEU A 139 3.12 -21.15 5.64
C LEU A 139 2.36 -21.80 4.47
N LEU A 140 2.85 -22.91 3.95
CA LEU A 140 2.15 -23.71 2.95
C LEU A 140 0.81 -24.23 3.48
N CYS A 141 0.76 -24.70 4.74
CA CYS A 141 -0.48 -25.10 5.40
C CYS A 141 -1.47 -23.95 5.54
N ILE A 142 -0.99 -22.74 5.89
CA ILE A 142 -1.83 -21.55 6.00
C ILE A 142 -2.46 -21.22 4.65
N ASN A 143 -1.66 -21.23 3.58
CA ASN A 143 -2.10 -20.87 2.23
C ASN A 143 -3.05 -21.90 1.61
N SER A 144 -2.89 -23.18 1.93
CA SER A 144 -3.73 -24.27 1.43
C SER A 144 -4.95 -24.58 2.29
N GLY A 145 -5.03 -23.98 3.49
CA GLY A 145 -6.07 -24.30 4.47
C GLY A 145 -5.85 -25.64 5.19
N SER A 146 -4.69 -26.29 5.00
CA SER A 146 -4.36 -27.61 5.55
C SER A 146 -3.83 -27.52 6.99
N ARG A 147 -3.70 -28.70 7.63
CA ARG A 147 -2.98 -28.88 8.90
C ARG A 147 -1.64 -29.56 8.63
N ILE A 148 -0.67 -29.37 9.50
CA ILE A 148 0.65 -30.03 9.39
C ILE A 148 0.53 -31.56 9.39
N SER A 149 -0.45 -32.11 10.14
CA SER A 149 -0.73 -33.54 10.25
C SER A 149 -1.47 -34.14 9.04
N ASP A 150 -1.97 -33.34 8.11
CA ASP A 150 -2.72 -33.85 6.96
C ASP A 150 -1.79 -34.65 6.03
N PRO A 151 -2.11 -35.91 5.69
CA PRO A 151 -1.17 -36.77 4.95
C PRO A 151 -1.02 -36.39 3.48
N ASP A 152 -2.10 -35.91 2.86
CA ASP A 152 -2.16 -35.65 1.41
C ASP A 152 -1.92 -34.19 1.02
N ARG A 153 -1.46 -33.36 1.95
CA ARG A 153 -1.16 -31.96 1.68
C ARG A 153 0.10 -31.77 0.86
N PHE A 154 0.18 -30.68 0.12
CA PHE A 154 1.41 -30.28 -0.54
C PHE A 154 2.51 -29.95 0.47
N LYS A 155 3.68 -30.52 0.27
CA LYS A 155 4.92 -30.23 1.02
C LYS A 155 6.13 -30.45 0.11
N PHE A 156 7.23 -29.80 0.44
CA PHE A 156 8.49 -30.05 -0.24
C PHE A 156 9.14 -31.37 0.24
N ASP A 157 9.67 -32.12 -0.71
CA ASP A 157 10.53 -33.26 -0.38
C ASP A 157 11.95 -32.75 -0.09
N GLY A 158 12.56 -33.25 1.00
CA GLY A 158 13.89 -32.81 1.41
C GLY A 158 13.91 -31.52 2.24
N ASP A 159 15.09 -31.03 2.54
CA ASP A 159 15.35 -29.88 3.43
C ASP A 159 16.36 -28.87 2.88
N GLY A 160 16.72 -29.00 1.61
CA GLY A 160 17.79 -28.24 0.98
C GLY A 160 17.41 -26.91 0.35
N TYR A 161 16.15 -26.45 0.49
CA TYR A 161 15.62 -25.27 -0.22
C TYR A 161 15.90 -23.94 0.50
N TYR A 162 17.05 -23.83 1.16
CA TYR A 162 17.49 -22.59 1.81
C TYR A 162 18.61 -21.92 1.02
N ILE A 163 18.98 -20.71 1.39
CA ILE A 163 20.12 -20.01 0.80
C ILE A 163 21.40 -20.65 1.34
N ARG A 164 21.93 -21.61 0.60
CA ARG A 164 23.15 -22.34 0.97
C ARG A 164 24.39 -21.46 0.87
N PRO A 165 25.33 -21.57 1.83
CA PRO A 165 26.62 -20.92 1.73
C PRO A 165 27.43 -21.42 0.50
N SER A 166 28.33 -20.58 -0.01
CA SER A 166 29.16 -20.91 -1.19
C SER A 166 29.95 -22.19 -1.03
N GLU A 167 30.52 -22.43 0.16
CA GLU A 167 31.28 -23.65 0.45
C GLU A 167 30.39 -24.90 0.35
N GLU A 168 29.17 -24.82 0.82
CA GLU A 168 28.24 -25.96 0.74
C GLU A 168 27.86 -26.25 -0.72
N MET A 169 27.50 -25.19 -1.50
CA MET A 169 27.23 -25.35 -2.93
C MET A 169 28.42 -25.93 -3.68
N ARG A 170 29.66 -25.46 -3.44
CA ARG A 170 30.84 -25.99 -4.07
C ARG A 170 31.15 -27.43 -3.62
N SER A 171 30.83 -27.81 -2.42
CA SER A 171 30.94 -29.21 -1.95
C SER A 171 29.97 -30.14 -2.67
N ILE A 172 28.72 -29.71 -2.87
CA ILE A 172 27.72 -30.49 -3.62
C ILE A 172 28.14 -30.69 -5.07
N TRP A 173 28.64 -29.64 -5.70
CA TRP A 173 29.03 -29.62 -7.13
C TRP A 173 30.53 -29.77 -7.35
N LYS A 174 31.26 -30.42 -6.44
CA LYS A 174 32.71 -30.60 -6.54
C LYS A 174 33.19 -31.30 -7.82
N GLU A 175 32.36 -32.18 -8.39
CA GLU A 175 32.64 -32.87 -9.64
C GLU A 175 32.32 -32.03 -10.89
N LEU A 176 31.56 -30.93 -10.71
CA LEU A 176 31.14 -30.02 -11.75
C LEU A 176 31.36 -28.54 -11.31
N PRO A 177 32.59 -28.14 -10.98
CA PRO A 177 32.87 -26.82 -10.42
C PRO A 177 32.44 -25.68 -11.36
N GLN A 178 32.47 -25.89 -12.68
CA GLN A 178 32.01 -24.93 -13.69
C GLN A 178 30.53 -24.54 -13.53
N ALA A 179 29.72 -25.43 -12.99
CA ALA A 179 28.31 -25.10 -12.73
C ALA A 179 28.13 -24.01 -11.65
N CYS A 180 29.04 -23.99 -10.65
CA CYS A 180 29.09 -22.90 -9.67
C CYS A 180 29.77 -21.66 -10.24
N ASP A 181 30.83 -21.81 -11.05
CA ASP A 181 31.55 -20.69 -11.67
C ASP A 181 30.64 -19.87 -12.58
N SER A 182 29.74 -20.52 -13.30
CA SER A 182 28.71 -19.85 -14.13
C SER A 182 27.85 -18.86 -13.33
N THR A 183 27.62 -19.09 -12.04
CA THR A 183 26.83 -18.14 -11.21
C THR A 183 27.55 -16.81 -11.02
N LEU A 184 28.90 -16.85 -10.91
CA LEU A 184 29.72 -15.64 -10.80
C LEU A 184 29.79 -14.91 -12.14
N GLU A 185 29.96 -15.63 -13.23
CA GLU A 185 29.94 -15.07 -14.60
C GLU A 185 28.62 -14.36 -14.89
N ILE A 186 27.50 -14.99 -14.54
CA ILE A 186 26.17 -14.38 -14.70
C ILE A 186 26.04 -13.13 -13.82
N ALA A 187 26.50 -13.19 -12.56
CA ALA A 187 26.45 -12.06 -11.64
C ALA A 187 27.27 -10.86 -12.16
N GLU A 188 28.46 -11.11 -12.72
CA GLU A 188 29.31 -10.08 -13.32
C GLU A 188 28.67 -9.42 -14.56
N ARG A 189 27.84 -10.14 -15.29
CA ARG A 189 27.10 -9.63 -16.45
C ARG A 189 25.91 -8.77 -16.06
N CYS A 190 25.38 -8.91 -14.83
CA CYS A 190 24.16 -8.22 -14.40
C CYS A 190 24.46 -6.78 -14.02
N GLU A 191 23.94 -5.84 -14.82
CA GLU A 191 23.96 -4.41 -14.54
C GLU A 191 22.54 -3.84 -14.72
N VAL A 192 21.81 -3.79 -13.61
CA VAL A 192 20.40 -3.37 -13.58
C VAL A 192 20.26 -2.15 -12.70
N HIS A 193 19.62 -1.11 -13.23
CA HIS A 193 19.44 0.14 -12.53
C HIS A 193 17.95 0.53 -12.44
N PHE A 194 17.50 0.85 -11.22
CA PHE A 194 16.21 1.45 -10.95
C PHE A 194 16.36 2.95 -10.84
N ARG A 195 15.85 3.70 -11.82
CA ARG A 195 15.80 5.16 -11.72
C ARG A 195 14.75 5.57 -10.68
N THR A 196 15.18 6.27 -9.65
CA THR A 196 14.35 6.67 -8.53
C THR A 196 14.03 8.17 -8.51
N THR A 197 13.11 8.58 -7.64
CA THR A 197 12.80 10.01 -7.42
C THR A 197 14.02 10.81 -6.96
N ALA A 198 14.94 10.19 -6.20
CA ALA A 198 16.21 10.82 -5.82
C ALA A 198 17.09 11.17 -7.03
N GLU A 199 16.92 10.46 -8.14
CA GLU A 199 17.61 10.68 -9.42
C GLU A 199 16.74 11.45 -10.42
N GLY A 200 15.66 12.07 -9.95
CA GLY A 200 14.76 12.89 -10.75
C GLY A 200 13.73 12.10 -11.56
N ALA A 201 13.43 10.85 -11.20
CA ALA A 201 12.31 10.14 -11.82
C ALA A 201 10.99 10.82 -11.45
N SER A 202 10.20 11.16 -12.44
CA SER A 202 8.86 11.73 -12.26
C SER A 202 8.00 11.42 -13.49
N TYR A 203 6.89 10.76 -13.24
CA TYR A 203 5.90 10.38 -14.25
C TYR A 203 4.55 11.05 -13.98
N MET A 204 4.60 12.33 -13.63
CA MET A 204 3.43 13.16 -13.43
C MET A 204 2.50 13.07 -14.65
N PRO A 205 1.20 12.83 -14.46
CA PRO A 205 0.23 12.77 -15.56
C PRO A 205 0.32 13.99 -16.47
N ASP A 206 0.20 13.74 -17.74
CA ASP A 206 0.25 14.80 -18.74
C ASP A 206 -1.13 15.42 -18.93
N PHE A 207 -1.38 16.52 -18.21
CA PHE A 207 -2.64 17.25 -18.32
C PHE A 207 -2.73 17.96 -19.67
N PRO A 208 -3.77 17.71 -20.49
CA PRO A 208 -3.95 18.39 -21.76
C PRO A 208 -4.36 19.85 -21.53
N VAL A 209 -3.53 20.78 -22.05
CA VAL A 209 -3.80 22.22 -22.01
C VAL A 209 -4.29 22.71 -23.36
N PRO A 210 -5.04 23.83 -23.44
CA PRO A 210 -5.43 24.45 -24.69
C PRO A 210 -4.24 24.87 -25.55
N GLU A 211 -4.45 24.99 -26.87
CA GLU A 211 -3.43 25.45 -27.81
C GLU A 211 -2.90 26.85 -27.43
N GLY A 212 -1.58 26.97 -27.40
CA GLY A 212 -0.90 28.21 -27.01
C GLY A 212 -0.65 28.37 -25.53
N GLU A 213 -1.08 27.41 -24.71
CA GLU A 213 -0.83 27.37 -23.27
C GLU A 213 0.19 26.27 -22.88
N ASP A 214 0.87 26.47 -21.78
CA ASP A 214 1.56 25.41 -21.06
C ASP A 214 0.86 25.13 -19.71
N LYS A 215 1.33 24.13 -18.98
CA LYS A 215 0.72 23.74 -17.70
C LYS A 215 0.77 24.88 -16.68
N THR A 216 1.84 25.65 -16.67
CA THR A 216 2.02 26.77 -15.73
C THR A 216 1.08 27.92 -16.07
N SER A 217 1.03 28.37 -17.33
CA SER A 217 0.15 29.46 -17.75
C SER A 217 -1.32 29.10 -17.60
N TRP A 218 -1.69 27.86 -17.94
CA TRP A 218 -3.06 27.37 -17.75
C TRP A 218 -3.45 27.25 -16.28
N PHE A 219 -2.54 26.75 -15.43
CA PHE A 219 -2.74 26.70 -13.99
C PHE A 219 -3.03 28.07 -13.39
N ILE A 220 -2.23 29.09 -13.72
CA ILE A 220 -2.44 30.46 -13.24
C ILE A 220 -3.82 30.99 -13.68
N LYS A 221 -4.22 30.74 -14.93
CA LYS A 221 -5.52 31.16 -15.45
C LYS A 221 -6.70 30.47 -14.74
N GLU A 222 -6.58 29.17 -14.46
CA GLU A 222 -7.60 28.41 -13.74
C GLU A 222 -7.70 28.86 -12.26
N VAL A 223 -6.59 29.19 -11.62
CA VAL A 223 -6.59 29.76 -10.26
C VAL A 223 -7.28 31.12 -10.25
N GLU A 224 -6.92 32.02 -11.17
CA GLU A 224 -7.53 33.34 -11.27
C GLU A 224 -9.04 33.27 -11.52
N LYS A 225 -9.46 32.40 -12.44
CA LYS A 225 -10.87 32.12 -12.69
C LYS A 225 -11.59 31.65 -11.43
N GLY A 226 -10.98 30.71 -10.71
CA GLY A 226 -11.54 30.17 -9.46
C GLY A 226 -11.65 31.22 -8.36
N LEU A 227 -10.65 32.09 -8.21
CA LEU A 227 -10.70 33.22 -7.26
C LEU A 227 -11.85 34.18 -7.56
N GLN A 228 -12.05 34.52 -8.84
CA GLN A 228 -13.15 35.38 -9.26
C GLN A 228 -14.52 34.76 -8.98
N GLU A 229 -14.65 33.45 -9.21
CA GLU A 229 -15.89 32.71 -8.91
C GLU A 229 -16.15 32.60 -7.41
N ARG A 230 -15.12 32.39 -6.58
CA ARG A 230 -15.23 32.32 -5.11
C ARG A 230 -15.53 33.68 -4.47
N PHE A 231 -15.01 34.75 -5.04
CA PHE A 231 -15.11 36.13 -4.53
C PHE A 231 -15.71 37.08 -5.56
N PRO A 232 -16.97 36.90 -5.94
CA PRO A 232 -17.60 37.68 -7.01
C PRO A 232 -17.77 39.18 -6.70
N LYS A 233 -17.69 39.55 -5.42
CA LYS A 233 -17.75 40.96 -4.95
C LYS A 233 -16.36 41.62 -4.85
N GLY A 234 -15.34 40.95 -5.27
CA GLY A 234 -13.94 41.38 -5.18
C GLY A 234 -13.10 40.44 -4.31
N ILE A 235 -11.90 40.15 -4.77
CA ILE A 235 -10.96 39.27 -4.07
C ILE A 235 -10.31 40.05 -2.93
N PRO A 236 -10.44 39.62 -1.66
CA PRO A 236 -9.75 40.29 -0.54
C PRO A 236 -8.22 40.28 -0.72
N ASP A 237 -7.55 41.32 -0.29
CA ASP A 237 -6.08 41.45 -0.41
C ASP A 237 -5.34 40.29 0.24
N ALA A 238 -5.78 39.83 1.42
CA ALA A 238 -5.19 38.68 2.10
C ALA A 238 -5.29 37.38 1.29
N VAL A 239 -6.42 37.15 0.61
CA VAL A 239 -6.64 36.01 -0.28
C VAL A 239 -5.73 36.09 -1.50
N ARG A 240 -5.66 37.27 -2.14
CA ARG A 240 -4.80 37.50 -3.30
C ARG A 240 -3.34 37.23 -2.96
N LYS A 241 -2.86 37.79 -1.88
CA LYS A 241 -1.48 37.62 -1.41
C LYS A 241 -1.15 36.15 -1.12
N GLN A 242 -2.05 35.44 -0.45
CA GLN A 242 -1.88 34.02 -0.16
C GLN A 242 -1.88 33.17 -1.43
N ALA A 243 -2.79 33.43 -2.35
CA ALA A 243 -2.87 32.70 -3.62
C ALA A 243 -1.61 32.89 -4.47
N GLU A 244 -1.12 34.10 -4.61
CA GLU A 244 0.13 34.40 -5.34
C GLU A 244 1.34 33.71 -4.71
N TYR A 245 1.43 33.68 -3.40
CA TYR A 245 2.48 32.96 -2.66
C TYR A 245 2.41 31.44 -2.93
N GLU A 246 1.22 30.85 -2.84
CA GLU A 246 1.04 29.43 -3.09
C GLU A 246 1.31 29.07 -4.57
N GLU A 247 0.85 29.89 -5.52
CA GLU A 247 1.16 29.70 -6.95
C GLU A 247 2.67 29.64 -7.20
N ASP A 248 3.43 30.57 -6.62
CA ASP A 248 4.89 30.62 -6.75
C ASP A 248 5.55 29.33 -6.21
N VAL A 249 5.11 28.87 -5.05
CA VAL A 249 5.62 27.62 -4.45
C VAL A 249 5.27 26.42 -5.32
N ILE A 250 4.02 26.28 -5.75
CA ILE A 250 3.52 25.17 -6.56
C ILE A 250 4.26 25.10 -7.89
N ILE A 251 4.48 26.24 -8.55
CA ILE A 251 5.20 26.34 -9.82
C ILE A 251 6.68 25.96 -9.63
N LYS A 252 7.36 26.49 -8.61
CA LYS A 252 8.75 26.17 -8.31
C LYS A 252 8.97 24.69 -7.99
N MET A 253 8.01 24.06 -7.34
CA MET A 253 8.06 22.63 -7.03
C MET A 253 7.66 21.74 -8.21
N GLY A 254 7.15 22.29 -9.32
CA GLY A 254 6.79 21.54 -10.53
C GLY A 254 5.43 20.85 -10.47
N PHE A 255 4.49 21.33 -9.66
CA PHE A 255 3.19 20.70 -9.44
C PHE A 255 1.96 21.34 -10.09
N PRO A 256 2.04 22.29 -11.05
CA PRO A 256 0.86 22.79 -11.75
C PRO A 256 0.02 21.67 -12.38
N GLY A 257 0.65 20.72 -13.06
CA GLY A 257 -0.03 19.56 -13.68
C GLY A 257 -0.77 18.68 -12.67
N TYR A 258 -0.24 18.51 -11.48
CA TYR A 258 -0.90 17.78 -10.40
C TYR A 258 -2.20 18.47 -9.96
N PHE A 259 -2.15 19.76 -9.65
CA PHE A 259 -3.32 20.54 -9.25
C PHE A 259 -4.39 20.56 -10.35
N LEU A 260 -3.97 20.74 -11.61
CA LEU A 260 -4.88 20.69 -12.75
C LEU A 260 -5.57 19.33 -12.88
N THR A 261 -4.83 18.26 -12.72
CA THR A 261 -5.38 16.88 -12.78
C THR A 261 -6.38 16.61 -11.66
N VAL A 262 -6.04 16.98 -10.44
CA VAL A 262 -6.93 16.81 -9.28
C VAL A 262 -8.19 17.65 -9.43
N ALA A 263 -8.06 18.91 -9.82
CA ALA A 263 -9.21 19.79 -10.07
C ALA A 263 -10.11 19.23 -11.19
N ASP A 264 -9.51 18.66 -12.23
CA ASP A 264 -10.25 18.09 -13.35
C ASP A 264 -11.21 16.99 -12.94
N TYR A 265 -10.72 15.93 -12.29
CA TYR A 265 -11.60 14.81 -11.95
C TYR A 265 -12.60 15.16 -10.83
N ILE A 266 -12.25 16.05 -9.90
CA ILE A 266 -13.17 16.53 -8.87
C ILE A 266 -14.31 17.35 -9.51
N ASN A 267 -13.99 18.31 -10.38
CA ASN A 267 -15.00 19.14 -11.03
C ASN A 267 -15.84 18.34 -12.02
N TRP A 268 -15.25 17.35 -12.71
CA TRP A 268 -16.01 16.40 -13.51
C TRP A 268 -17.02 15.63 -12.67
N ALA A 269 -16.61 15.07 -11.53
CA ALA A 269 -17.49 14.35 -10.62
C ALA A 269 -18.67 15.22 -10.17
N LYS A 270 -18.39 16.46 -9.75
CA LYS A 270 -19.42 17.43 -9.38
C LYS A 270 -20.39 17.73 -10.53
N SER A 271 -19.86 17.86 -11.76
CA SER A 271 -20.69 18.09 -12.97
C SER A 271 -21.64 16.93 -13.28
N GLN A 272 -21.28 15.72 -12.86
CA GLN A 272 -22.10 14.50 -13.02
C GLN A 272 -23.05 14.26 -11.83
N GLY A 273 -23.14 15.21 -10.90
CA GLY A 273 -23.93 15.05 -9.69
C GLY A 273 -23.36 14.06 -8.68
N ILE A 274 -22.11 13.68 -8.81
CA ILE A 274 -21.39 12.83 -7.83
C ILE A 274 -20.97 13.74 -6.68
N ARG A 275 -21.41 13.42 -5.47
CA ARG A 275 -21.05 14.19 -4.29
C ARG A 275 -19.58 13.96 -3.92
N VAL A 276 -18.87 15.07 -3.75
CA VAL A 276 -17.45 15.11 -3.33
C VAL A 276 -17.38 15.75 -1.95
N GLY A 277 -16.53 15.20 -1.08
CA GLY A 277 -16.31 15.76 0.25
C GLY A 277 -15.65 17.15 0.19
N PRO A 278 -15.79 17.96 1.25
CA PRO A 278 -15.28 19.35 1.27
C PRO A 278 -13.74 19.45 1.36
N GLY A 279 -13.08 18.34 1.56
CA GLY A 279 -11.63 18.26 1.75
C GLY A 279 -11.26 17.62 3.07
N ARG A 280 -10.07 17.05 3.13
CA ARG A 280 -9.48 16.48 4.33
C ARG A 280 -7.95 16.63 4.32
N GLY A 281 -7.31 16.33 5.46
CA GLY A 281 -5.86 16.35 5.55
C GLY A 281 -5.25 17.74 5.37
N SER A 282 -3.99 17.76 5.00
CA SER A 282 -3.21 19.00 4.86
C SER A 282 -3.61 19.84 3.64
N GLY A 283 -4.16 19.21 2.60
CA GLY A 283 -4.60 19.90 1.38
C GLY A 283 -5.67 20.97 1.61
N ALA A 284 -6.47 20.84 2.68
CA ALA A 284 -7.44 21.85 3.08
C ALA A 284 -6.81 23.21 3.45
N GLY A 285 -5.50 23.26 3.71
CA GLY A 285 -4.74 24.48 4.00
C GLY A 285 -4.37 25.31 2.77
N SER A 286 -4.70 24.86 1.56
CA SER A 286 -4.36 25.55 0.31
C SER A 286 -5.49 26.47 -0.17
N MET A 287 -5.19 27.77 -0.33
CA MET A 287 -6.07 28.74 -0.98
C MET A 287 -6.23 28.44 -2.48
N VAL A 288 -5.18 28.01 -3.13
CA VAL A 288 -5.21 27.59 -4.54
C VAL A 288 -6.14 26.39 -4.73
N ALA A 289 -6.09 25.40 -3.85
CA ALA A 289 -7.03 24.27 -3.87
C ALA A 289 -8.48 24.72 -3.68
N TYR A 290 -8.72 25.66 -2.80
CA TYR A 290 -10.04 26.27 -2.63
C TYR A 290 -10.51 27.03 -3.89
N ALA A 291 -9.64 27.83 -4.50
CA ALA A 291 -9.93 28.54 -5.74
C ALA A 291 -10.26 27.57 -6.89
N MET A 292 -9.52 26.50 -7.05
CA MET A 292 -9.72 25.48 -8.09
C MET A 292 -10.87 24.50 -7.77
N LYS A 293 -11.57 24.68 -6.68
CA LYS A 293 -12.69 23.83 -6.22
C LYS A 293 -12.28 22.38 -5.88
N ILE A 294 -11.02 22.17 -5.56
CA ILE A 294 -10.51 20.91 -5.02
C ILE A 294 -11.02 20.74 -3.59
N THR A 295 -11.02 21.82 -2.82
CA THR A 295 -11.55 21.88 -1.46
C THR A 295 -12.67 22.93 -1.37
N GLU A 296 -13.51 22.83 -0.33
CA GLU A 296 -14.65 23.73 -0.13
C GLU A 296 -14.52 24.60 1.13
N LEU A 297 -13.31 24.65 1.72
CA LEU A 297 -12.99 25.47 2.88
C LEU A 297 -12.03 26.59 2.51
N ASN A 298 -12.39 27.82 2.88
CA ASN A 298 -11.43 28.93 2.82
C ASN A 298 -10.44 28.78 4.00
N PRO A 299 -9.16 28.44 3.73
CA PRO A 299 -8.18 28.12 4.79
C PRO A 299 -7.88 29.32 5.72
N LEU A 300 -8.02 30.54 5.23
CA LEU A 300 -7.80 31.74 6.05
C LEU A 300 -8.86 31.92 7.14
N ASN A 301 -10.09 31.45 6.90
CA ASN A 301 -11.16 31.53 7.90
C ASN A 301 -10.98 30.54 9.06
N HIS A 302 -10.09 29.56 8.91
CA HIS A 302 -9.87 28.48 9.89
C HIS A 302 -8.45 28.45 10.43
N GLY A 303 -7.61 29.44 10.12
CA GLY A 303 -6.21 29.48 10.56
C GLY A 303 -5.36 28.31 10.05
N LEU A 304 -5.68 27.74 8.89
CA LEU A 304 -4.96 26.64 8.29
C LEU A 304 -3.68 27.13 7.60
N ILE A 305 -2.63 26.33 7.63
CA ILE A 305 -1.29 26.68 7.14
C ILE A 305 -0.98 25.87 5.89
N PHE A 306 -0.65 26.56 4.79
CA PHE A 306 -0.28 25.96 3.51
C PHE A 306 0.99 25.11 3.59
N GLU A 307 1.98 25.52 4.39
CA GLU A 307 3.26 24.84 4.56
C GLU A 307 3.14 23.44 5.20
N ARG A 308 2.01 23.14 5.82
CA ARG A 308 1.66 21.78 6.24
C ARG A 308 1.40 20.85 5.05
N PHE A 309 0.90 21.41 3.95
CA PHE A 309 0.62 20.67 2.71
C PHE A 309 1.83 20.63 1.79
N LEU A 310 2.41 21.78 1.46
CA LEU A 310 3.61 21.92 0.65
C LEU A 310 4.60 22.86 1.36
N ASN A 311 5.79 22.35 1.61
CA ASN A 311 6.88 23.12 2.19
C ASN A 311 8.03 23.17 1.19
N PRO A 312 8.45 24.38 0.74
CA PRO A 312 9.59 24.55 -0.18
C PRO A 312 10.91 23.96 0.33
N GLU A 313 11.06 23.90 1.66
CA GLU A 313 12.28 23.38 2.32
C GLU A 313 12.28 21.84 2.39
N ARG A 314 11.16 21.21 2.18
CA ARG A 314 11.00 19.75 2.21
C ARG A 314 10.44 19.26 0.90
N ILE A 315 11.27 18.62 0.11
CA ILE A 315 10.84 17.97 -1.15
C ILE A 315 9.97 16.76 -0.79
N SER A 316 8.65 16.92 -0.89
CA SER A 316 7.67 15.85 -0.77
C SER A 316 6.61 16.00 -1.85
N MET A 317 6.11 14.87 -2.36
CA MET A 317 4.98 14.90 -3.29
C MET A 317 3.72 15.39 -2.57
N PRO A 318 2.91 16.24 -3.21
CA PRO A 318 1.59 16.58 -2.68
C PRO A 318 0.68 15.36 -2.67
N ASP A 319 -0.21 15.29 -1.70
CA ASP A 319 -1.19 14.21 -1.56
C ASP A 319 -2.55 14.79 -1.18
N PHE A 320 -3.46 14.84 -2.15
CA PHE A 320 -4.85 15.19 -1.91
C PHE A 320 -5.65 13.91 -1.68
N ASP A 321 -6.13 13.75 -0.46
CA ASP A 321 -7.16 12.76 -0.13
C ASP A 321 -8.53 13.31 -0.51
N VAL A 322 -9.25 12.66 -1.40
CA VAL A 322 -10.55 13.11 -1.88
C VAL A 322 -11.63 12.09 -1.58
N ASP A 323 -12.66 12.53 -0.86
CA ASP A 323 -13.83 11.71 -0.56
C ASP A 323 -14.87 11.82 -1.68
N PHE A 324 -15.26 10.68 -2.25
CA PHE A 324 -16.35 10.58 -3.21
C PHE A 324 -17.51 9.77 -2.64
N ASP A 325 -18.71 9.99 -3.14
CA ASP A 325 -19.83 9.08 -2.93
C ASP A 325 -19.39 7.64 -3.22
N GLU A 326 -19.44 6.77 -2.19
CA GLU A 326 -18.96 5.38 -2.28
C GLU A 326 -19.59 4.62 -3.45
N ARG A 327 -20.87 4.86 -3.73
CA ARG A 327 -21.65 4.20 -4.78
C ARG A 327 -21.17 4.57 -6.19
N ARG A 328 -20.65 5.79 -6.37
CA ARG A 328 -20.29 6.35 -7.66
C ARG A 328 -18.79 6.61 -7.85
N ARG A 329 -17.97 6.23 -6.89
CA ARG A 329 -16.50 6.39 -6.92
C ARG A 329 -15.88 5.79 -8.18
N ASP A 330 -16.32 4.60 -8.58
CA ASP A 330 -15.74 3.88 -9.72
C ASP A 330 -16.00 4.60 -11.06
N GLU A 331 -17.07 5.41 -11.16
CA GLU A 331 -17.32 6.25 -12.33
C GLU A 331 -16.21 7.32 -12.50
N VAL A 332 -15.70 7.87 -11.40
CA VAL A 332 -14.61 8.85 -11.42
C VAL A 332 -13.31 8.21 -11.87
N ILE A 333 -13.00 7.01 -11.37
CA ILE A 333 -11.83 6.24 -11.80
C ILE A 333 -11.91 5.92 -13.30
N GLU A 334 -13.09 5.55 -13.78
CA GLU A 334 -13.31 5.27 -15.20
C GLU A 334 -13.10 6.53 -16.06
N TYR A 335 -13.61 7.68 -15.63
CA TYR A 335 -13.35 8.95 -16.30
C TYR A 335 -11.85 9.26 -16.41
N VAL A 336 -11.10 9.06 -15.33
CA VAL A 336 -9.65 9.29 -15.30
C VAL A 336 -8.93 8.34 -16.27
N LYS A 337 -9.32 7.07 -16.31
CA LYS A 337 -8.79 6.09 -17.28
C LYS A 337 -9.03 6.50 -18.72
N GLN A 338 -10.24 6.90 -19.05
CA GLN A 338 -10.61 7.32 -20.40
C GLN A 338 -9.87 8.59 -20.83
N LYS A 339 -9.68 9.53 -19.92
CA LYS A 339 -9.01 10.82 -20.23
C LYS A 339 -7.50 10.71 -20.31
N TYR A 340 -6.87 10.03 -19.36
CA TYR A 340 -5.40 10.00 -19.22
C TYR A 340 -4.73 8.75 -19.78
N GLY A 341 -5.49 7.74 -20.17
CA GLY A 341 -5.01 6.49 -20.77
C GLY A 341 -5.22 5.29 -19.84
N GLU A 342 -5.87 4.27 -20.37
CA GLU A 342 -6.18 3.03 -19.65
C GLU A 342 -4.91 2.26 -19.24
N ASP A 343 -3.87 2.34 -20.07
CA ASP A 343 -2.56 1.72 -19.85
C ASP A 343 -1.65 2.49 -18.87
N ARG A 344 -2.11 3.66 -18.41
CA ARG A 344 -1.36 4.57 -17.53
C ARG A 344 -1.93 4.68 -16.12
N ILE A 345 -3.00 3.95 -15.84
CA ILE A 345 -3.73 4.02 -14.58
C ILE A 345 -3.99 2.63 -14.05
N SER A 346 -3.75 2.44 -12.75
CA SER A 346 -3.92 1.16 -12.09
C SER A 346 -4.28 1.35 -10.62
N GLN A 347 -5.03 0.41 -10.07
CA GLN A 347 -5.15 0.28 -8.62
C GLN A 347 -3.84 -0.26 -8.02
N VAL A 348 -3.70 -0.17 -6.72
CA VAL A 348 -2.45 -0.48 -6.02
C VAL A 348 -2.61 -1.75 -5.20
N VAL A 349 -1.61 -2.64 -5.28
CA VAL A 349 -1.54 -3.84 -4.45
C VAL A 349 -1.22 -3.49 -2.99
N THR A 350 -1.77 -4.28 -2.09
CA THR A 350 -1.35 -4.33 -0.68
C THR A 350 -0.90 -5.74 -0.34
N TYR A 351 0.23 -5.86 0.37
CA TYR A 351 0.72 -7.14 0.88
C TYR A 351 0.40 -7.27 2.36
N GLY A 352 -0.55 -8.16 2.67
CA GLY A 352 -0.93 -8.46 4.04
C GLY A 352 0.14 -9.29 4.75
N ARG A 353 0.72 -8.74 5.82
CA ARG A 353 1.67 -9.46 6.67
C ARG A 353 0.97 -10.09 7.86
N ILE A 354 1.47 -11.26 8.28
CA ILE A 354 1.01 -11.93 9.48
C ILE A 354 1.46 -11.11 10.70
N LYS A 355 0.49 -10.61 11.46
CA LYS A 355 0.73 -9.88 12.72
C LYS A 355 0.55 -10.82 13.91
N THR A 356 0.96 -10.40 15.11
CA THR A 356 0.99 -11.16 16.36
C THR A 356 -0.27 -12.00 16.60
N LYS A 357 -1.45 -11.39 16.62
CA LYS A 357 -2.72 -12.11 16.86
C LYS A 357 -3.01 -13.15 15.79
N GLN A 358 -2.73 -12.79 14.52
CA GLN A 358 -2.97 -13.70 13.41
C GLN A 358 -1.95 -14.85 13.42
N ALA A 359 -0.68 -14.58 13.76
CA ALA A 359 0.35 -15.59 13.89
C ALA A 359 -0.04 -16.65 14.93
N LEU A 360 -0.51 -16.24 16.10
CA LEU A 360 -0.96 -17.14 17.15
C LEU A 360 -2.17 -17.98 16.73
N LYS A 361 -3.17 -17.37 16.10
CA LYS A 361 -4.38 -18.07 15.62
C LYS A 361 -4.08 -19.04 14.47
N ASP A 362 -3.29 -18.63 13.48
CA ASP A 362 -2.90 -19.48 12.36
C ASP A 362 -2.06 -20.67 12.84
N SER A 363 -1.10 -20.45 13.76
CA SER A 363 -0.27 -21.50 14.32
C SER A 363 -1.10 -22.55 15.09
N ALA A 364 -2.04 -22.11 15.93
CA ALA A 364 -2.96 -23.01 16.62
C ALA A 364 -3.80 -23.85 15.63
N ARG A 365 -4.31 -23.23 14.57
CA ARG A 365 -5.11 -23.91 13.54
C ARG A 365 -4.32 -24.96 12.78
N ILE A 366 -3.13 -24.63 12.27
CA ILE A 366 -2.32 -25.59 11.50
C ILE A 366 -1.81 -26.76 12.33
N LEU A 367 -1.65 -26.56 13.64
CA LEU A 367 -1.33 -27.63 14.61
C LEU A 367 -2.55 -28.44 15.05
N GLY A 368 -3.73 -28.15 14.53
CA GLY A 368 -4.97 -28.85 14.85
C GLY A 368 -5.49 -28.59 16.26
N ARG A 369 -5.06 -27.50 16.89
CA ARG A 369 -5.55 -27.08 18.21
C ARG A 369 -7.00 -26.60 18.15
N ASP A 370 -7.73 -26.69 19.28
CA ASP A 370 -9.06 -26.09 19.38
C ASP A 370 -8.99 -24.59 19.14
N PHE A 371 -10.01 -24.02 18.48
CA PHE A 371 -10.12 -22.58 18.20
C PHE A 371 -9.95 -21.72 19.46
N LYS A 372 -10.42 -22.21 20.60
CA LYS A 372 -10.28 -21.53 21.88
C LYS A 372 -8.84 -21.28 22.31
N VAL A 373 -7.91 -22.13 21.90
CA VAL A 373 -6.47 -21.96 22.21
C VAL A 373 -5.94 -20.67 21.60
N GLY A 374 -6.21 -20.42 20.31
CA GLY A 374 -5.82 -19.18 19.64
C GLY A 374 -6.48 -17.95 20.27
N GLU A 375 -7.74 -18.06 20.69
CA GLU A 375 -8.44 -16.97 21.36
C GLU A 375 -7.87 -16.66 22.75
N GLN A 376 -7.56 -17.69 23.54
CA GLN A 376 -6.96 -17.53 24.88
C GLN A 376 -5.59 -16.87 24.78
N LEU A 377 -4.75 -17.30 23.82
CA LEU A 377 -3.45 -16.70 23.57
C LEU A 377 -3.59 -15.21 23.19
N THR A 378 -4.52 -14.87 22.33
CA THR A 378 -4.73 -13.47 21.93
C THR A 378 -5.31 -12.59 23.03
N LYS A 379 -6.10 -13.16 23.95
CA LYS A 379 -6.62 -12.46 25.14
C LYS A 379 -5.54 -12.19 26.19
N ALA A 380 -4.53 -13.06 26.29
CA ALA A 380 -3.41 -12.88 27.21
C ALA A 380 -2.40 -11.80 26.75
N LEU A 381 -2.52 -11.32 25.51
CA LEU A 381 -1.71 -10.20 25.01
C LEU A 381 -2.07 -8.89 25.72
N PRO A 382 -1.09 -8.01 25.96
CA PRO A 382 -1.38 -6.67 26.44
C PRO A 382 -2.20 -5.88 25.41
N PRO A 383 -2.95 -4.84 25.83
CA PRO A 383 -3.71 -4.00 24.91
C PRO A 383 -2.84 -3.40 23.80
N SER A 384 -3.40 -3.27 22.62
CA SER A 384 -2.71 -2.62 21.51
C SER A 384 -2.44 -1.15 21.84
N VAL A 385 -1.23 -0.67 21.55
CA VAL A 385 -0.84 0.73 21.70
C VAL A 385 -0.78 1.36 20.32
N MET A 386 -1.53 2.43 20.08
CA MET A 386 -1.65 3.09 18.77
C MET A 386 -1.98 2.11 17.63
N GLY A 387 -2.85 1.13 17.90
CA GLY A 387 -3.26 0.10 16.93
C GLY A 387 -2.19 -0.98 16.65
N LYS A 388 -1.10 -1.00 17.41
CA LYS A 388 -0.04 -2.01 17.27
C LYS A 388 -0.02 -2.94 18.48
N ASP A 389 -0.06 -4.23 18.22
CA ASP A 389 0.21 -5.24 19.22
C ASP A 389 1.73 -5.34 19.47
N ILE A 390 2.10 -5.83 20.66
CA ILE A 390 3.49 -6.25 20.89
C ILE A 390 3.81 -7.43 19.97
N SER A 391 5.02 -7.48 19.41
CA SER A 391 5.43 -8.61 18.58
C SER A 391 5.59 -9.89 19.41
N VAL A 392 5.48 -11.05 18.78
CA VAL A 392 5.73 -12.34 19.48
C VAL A 392 7.16 -12.38 20.03
N ALA A 393 8.13 -11.88 19.26
CA ALA A 393 9.51 -11.75 19.74
C ALA A 393 9.63 -10.80 20.92
N GLY A 394 8.98 -9.64 20.86
CA GLY A 394 9.01 -8.64 21.95
C GLY A 394 8.39 -9.11 23.25
N ILE A 395 7.48 -10.10 23.22
CA ILE A 395 6.94 -10.71 24.43
C ILE A 395 8.05 -11.33 25.30
N PHE A 396 9.08 -11.87 24.65
CA PHE A 396 10.17 -12.61 25.29
C PHE A 396 11.51 -11.87 25.30
N ASP A 397 11.60 -10.71 24.69
CA ASP A 397 12.82 -9.89 24.65
C ASP A 397 12.80 -8.85 25.77
N GLU A 398 13.68 -9.02 26.76
CA GLU A 398 13.83 -8.10 27.90
C GLU A 398 14.21 -6.66 27.48
N ASN A 399 14.76 -6.48 26.28
CA ASN A 399 15.10 -5.17 25.74
C ASN A 399 13.93 -4.48 25.02
N ASP A 400 12.84 -5.19 24.78
CA ASP A 400 11.66 -4.59 24.19
C ASP A 400 11.01 -3.60 25.16
N LYS A 401 10.68 -2.39 24.68
CA LYS A 401 10.07 -1.32 25.47
C LYS A 401 8.76 -1.71 26.14
N ARG A 402 8.08 -2.73 25.59
CA ARG A 402 6.78 -3.22 26.07
C ARG A 402 6.88 -4.57 26.77
N TYR A 403 8.09 -5.08 27.01
CA TYR A 403 8.32 -6.36 27.67
C TYR A 403 7.53 -6.51 28.98
N ALA A 404 7.56 -5.49 29.84
CA ALA A 404 6.87 -5.49 31.12
C ALA A 404 5.34 -5.68 30.99
N GLU A 405 4.75 -5.13 29.92
CA GLU A 405 3.31 -5.24 29.68
C GLU A 405 2.86 -6.68 29.34
N ALA A 406 3.77 -7.51 28.84
CA ALA A 406 3.49 -8.89 28.42
C ALA A 406 3.71 -9.95 29.52
N ALA A 407 3.85 -9.55 30.79
CA ALA A 407 4.10 -10.46 31.90
C ALA A 407 2.97 -11.53 32.05
N GLU A 408 1.72 -11.15 31.83
CA GLU A 408 0.58 -12.08 31.88
C GLU A 408 0.67 -13.16 30.78
N PHE A 409 1.08 -12.78 29.58
CA PHE A 409 1.28 -13.73 28.49
C PHE A 409 2.42 -14.71 28.79
N ARG A 410 3.55 -14.24 29.31
CA ARG A 410 4.68 -15.11 29.71
C ARG A 410 4.29 -16.07 30.80
N LYS A 411 3.56 -15.61 31.81
CA LYS A 411 3.03 -16.49 32.87
C LYS A 411 2.14 -17.58 32.28
N TYR A 412 1.19 -17.21 31.40
CA TYR A 412 0.33 -18.17 30.72
C TYR A 412 1.13 -19.18 29.88
N TYR A 413 2.17 -18.72 29.20
CA TYR A 413 3.09 -19.57 28.45
C TYR A 413 3.82 -20.57 29.35
N GLU A 414 4.37 -20.15 30.48
CA GLU A 414 5.09 -21.00 31.43
C GLU A 414 4.17 -22.06 32.08
N GLU A 415 2.95 -21.67 32.38
CA GLU A 415 1.96 -22.56 33.01
C GLU A 415 1.34 -23.60 32.06
N ASN A 416 1.46 -23.40 30.76
CA ASN A 416 0.82 -24.22 29.72
C ASN A 416 1.82 -24.75 28.68
N PRO A 417 2.56 -25.83 28.93
CA PRO A 417 3.52 -26.38 27.97
C PRO A 417 2.93 -26.73 26.59
N ASP A 418 1.64 -27.05 26.54
CA ASP A 418 0.93 -27.42 25.30
C ASP A 418 0.87 -26.32 24.26
N ILE A 419 1.07 -25.06 24.65
CA ILE A 419 1.06 -23.93 23.74
C ILE A 419 2.47 -23.52 23.28
N HIS A 420 3.53 -24.13 23.83
CA HIS A 420 4.91 -23.76 23.46
C HIS A 420 5.15 -23.90 21.97
N GLU A 421 4.72 -25.01 21.38
CA GLU A 421 4.84 -25.26 19.95
C GLU A 421 4.06 -24.22 19.12
N VAL A 422 2.84 -23.85 19.54
CA VAL A 422 2.03 -22.81 18.89
C VAL A 422 2.78 -21.48 18.87
N VAL A 423 3.36 -21.08 19.97
CA VAL A 423 4.11 -19.82 20.11
C VAL A 423 5.39 -19.85 19.28
N GLN A 424 6.09 -20.99 19.22
CA GLN A 424 7.27 -21.15 18.38
C GLN A 424 6.98 -20.98 16.88
N TYR A 425 5.90 -21.60 16.40
CA TYR A 425 5.46 -21.38 15.01
C TYR A 425 5.03 -19.92 14.78
N ALA A 426 4.33 -19.31 15.72
CA ALA A 426 3.93 -17.92 15.64
C ALA A 426 5.13 -16.98 15.53
N LEU A 427 6.19 -17.25 16.29
CA LEU A 427 7.44 -16.47 16.25
C LEU A 427 8.08 -16.48 14.86
N GLY A 428 8.10 -17.64 14.19
CA GLY A 428 8.65 -17.76 12.83
C GLY A 428 7.74 -17.22 11.74
N LEU A 429 6.43 -17.27 11.94
CA LEU A 429 5.44 -16.82 10.95
C LEU A 429 5.17 -15.31 10.99
N GLU A 430 5.37 -14.67 12.14
CA GLU A 430 5.13 -13.24 12.29
C GLU A 430 6.00 -12.41 11.32
N GLY A 431 5.37 -11.47 10.64
CA GLY A 431 6.03 -10.60 9.67
C GLY A 431 6.10 -11.15 8.24
N LEU A 432 5.84 -12.45 8.02
CA LEU A 432 5.79 -13.01 6.69
C LEU A 432 4.55 -12.52 5.92
N THR A 433 4.68 -12.42 4.60
CA THR A 433 3.55 -12.09 3.73
C THR A 433 2.60 -13.29 3.65
N ARG A 434 1.34 -13.05 3.92
CA ARG A 434 0.28 -14.08 3.89
C ARG A 434 -0.48 -14.07 2.57
N GLN A 435 -0.92 -12.91 2.16
CA GLN A 435 -1.74 -12.70 0.96
C GLN A 435 -1.55 -11.29 0.44
N TRP A 436 -1.96 -11.08 -0.81
CA TRP A 436 -2.09 -9.76 -1.38
C TRP A 436 -3.58 -9.34 -1.46
N GLY A 437 -3.80 -8.06 -1.51
CA GLY A 437 -5.10 -7.43 -1.69
C GLY A 437 -4.98 -6.17 -2.53
N VAL A 438 -6.08 -5.44 -2.64
CA VAL A 438 -6.12 -4.15 -3.33
C VAL A 438 -6.26 -3.04 -2.31
N HIS A 439 -5.50 -1.97 -2.48
CA HIS A 439 -5.62 -0.79 -1.65
C HIS A 439 -7.03 -0.19 -1.82
N ALA A 440 -7.65 0.21 -0.71
CA ALA A 440 -9.06 0.62 -0.71
C ALA A 440 -9.33 1.90 -1.52
N CYS A 441 -8.33 2.77 -1.67
CA CYS A 441 -8.52 4.11 -2.24
C CYS A 441 -7.45 4.55 -3.24
N ALA A 442 -6.21 4.05 -3.12
CA ALA A 442 -5.10 4.50 -3.96
C ALA A 442 -5.24 4.03 -5.41
N VAL A 443 -4.93 4.95 -6.32
CA VAL A 443 -4.81 4.74 -7.76
C VAL A 443 -3.46 5.31 -8.19
N ILE A 444 -2.69 4.56 -8.95
CA ILE A 444 -1.45 5.03 -9.57
C ILE A 444 -1.78 5.63 -10.92
N MET A 445 -1.23 6.81 -11.17
CA MET A 445 -1.31 7.50 -12.45
C MET A 445 0.10 7.78 -13.00
N SER A 446 0.24 7.69 -14.31
CA SER A 446 1.51 7.88 -15.01
C SER A 446 1.36 8.67 -16.31
N SER A 447 2.38 9.42 -16.68
CA SER A 447 2.52 10.02 -18.02
C SER A 447 2.91 9.00 -19.10
N HIS A 448 3.39 7.83 -18.70
CA HIS A 448 3.85 6.76 -19.57
C HIS A 448 3.06 5.46 -19.29
N THR A 449 3.10 4.55 -20.25
CA THR A 449 2.54 3.20 -20.07
C THR A 449 3.15 2.53 -18.84
N LEU A 450 2.31 2.03 -17.93
CA LEU A 450 2.74 1.49 -16.64
C LEU A 450 3.72 0.32 -16.78
N THR A 451 3.51 -0.56 -17.77
CA THR A 451 4.38 -1.72 -18.00
C THR A 451 5.81 -1.37 -18.42
N ASP A 452 6.07 -0.13 -18.79
CA ASP A 452 7.42 0.39 -19.05
C ASP A 452 8.16 0.80 -17.76
N ILE A 453 7.45 0.86 -16.63
CA ILE A 453 7.99 1.34 -15.35
C ILE A 453 7.89 0.29 -14.27
N ILE A 454 6.73 -0.37 -14.16
CA ILE A 454 6.39 -1.36 -13.13
C ILE A 454 5.65 -2.56 -13.75
N PRO A 455 5.68 -3.73 -13.10
CA PRO A 455 4.79 -4.82 -13.46
C PRO A 455 3.37 -4.57 -12.91
N ILE A 456 2.37 -4.99 -13.70
CA ILE A 456 0.96 -4.96 -13.33
C ILE A 456 0.38 -6.37 -13.35
N MET A 457 -0.78 -6.57 -12.76
CA MET A 457 -1.51 -7.83 -12.75
C MET A 457 -3.02 -7.61 -12.81
N LYS A 458 -3.73 -8.66 -13.18
CA LYS A 458 -5.19 -8.67 -13.23
C LYS A 458 -5.75 -9.45 -12.06
N ARG A 459 -6.68 -8.86 -11.32
CA ARG A 459 -7.39 -9.57 -10.27
C ARG A 459 -8.44 -10.48 -10.88
N PRO A 460 -8.41 -11.82 -10.62
CA PRO A 460 -9.31 -12.77 -11.27
C PRO A 460 -10.79 -12.55 -10.95
N GLN A 461 -11.11 -12.01 -9.77
CA GLN A 461 -12.48 -11.87 -9.28
C GLN A 461 -13.30 -10.84 -10.06
N ASP A 462 -12.70 -9.75 -10.47
CA ASP A 462 -13.39 -8.62 -11.13
C ASP A 462 -12.67 -8.03 -12.34
N GLY A 463 -11.50 -8.59 -12.69
CA GLY A 463 -10.71 -8.11 -13.82
C GLY A 463 -9.97 -6.79 -13.59
N ALA A 464 -9.97 -6.26 -12.37
CA ALA A 464 -9.28 -5.01 -12.06
C ALA A 464 -7.78 -5.13 -12.30
N ILE A 465 -7.20 -4.09 -12.92
CA ILE A 465 -5.76 -3.96 -13.12
C ILE A 465 -5.14 -3.35 -11.88
N ILE A 466 -4.09 -4.00 -11.37
CA ILE A 466 -3.44 -3.68 -10.10
C ILE A 466 -1.93 -3.67 -10.31
N THR A 467 -1.21 -2.79 -9.63
CA THR A 467 0.25 -2.83 -9.60
C THR A 467 0.74 -4.11 -8.91
N GLN A 468 1.90 -4.64 -9.33
CA GLN A 468 2.56 -5.72 -8.59
C GLN A 468 3.50 -5.18 -7.49
N PHE A 469 3.94 -3.93 -7.61
CA PHE A 469 4.66 -3.22 -6.55
C PHE A 469 3.69 -2.49 -5.62
N ASP A 470 4.02 -2.42 -4.34
CA ASP A 470 3.27 -1.62 -3.38
C ASP A 470 3.43 -0.12 -3.64
N TYR A 471 2.59 0.72 -2.99
CA TYR A 471 2.60 2.15 -3.30
C TYR A 471 3.92 2.86 -2.92
N PRO A 472 4.62 2.54 -1.81
CA PRO A 472 5.90 3.18 -1.51
C PRO A 472 6.96 2.91 -2.58
N THR A 473 6.97 1.71 -3.15
CA THR A 473 7.87 1.35 -4.24
C THR A 473 7.49 2.09 -5.53
N CYS A 474 6.21 2.13 -5.88
CA CYS A 474 5.72 2.90 -7.04
C CYS A 474 6.08 4.39 -6.92
N GLU A 475 5.87 4.98 -5.76
CA GLU A 475 6.19 6.38 -5.46
C GLU A 475 7.70 6.63 -5.55
N GLY A 476 8.52 5.74 -4.99
CA GLY A 476 9.99 5.80 -5.08
C GLY A 476 10.51 5.72 -6.52
N LEU A 477 9.77 5.09 -7.43
CA LEU A 477 10.07 5.02 -8.86
C LEU A 477 9.51 6.21 -9.67
N GLY A 478 8.87 7.18 -9.01
CA GLY A 478 8.38 8.41 -9.65
C GLY A 478 6.94 8.37 -10.14
N LEU A 479 6.18 7.34 -9.80
CA LEU A 479 4.76 7.27 -10.10
C LEU A 479 3.95 8.07 -9.08
N LEU A 480 2.83 8.61 -9.51
CA LEU A 480 1.96 9.42 -8.69
C LEU A 480 0.83 8.60 -8.09
N LYS A 481 0.69 8.65 -6.76
CA LYS A 481 -0.45 8.12 -6.04
C LYS A 481 -1.56 9.17 -5.96
N MET A 482 -2.76 8.79 -6.33
CA MET A 482 -3.99 9.57 -6.14
C MET A 482 -4.94 8.78 -5.25
N ASP A 483 -5.52 9.43 -4.25
CA ASP A 483 -6.47 8.77 -3.34
C ASP A 483 -7.91 9.13 -3.68
N PHE A 484 -8.64 8.11 -4.14
CA PHE A 484 -10.09 8.17 -4.41
C PHE A 484 -10.80 7.43 -3.28
N LEU A 485 -11.13 8.15 -2.21
CA LEU A 485 -11.78 7.57 -1.05
C LEU A 485 -13.28 7.42 -1.28
N GLY A 486 -13.83 6.24 -1.06
CA GLY A 486 -15.28 6.01 -1.03
C GLY A 486 -15.83 6.31 0.36
N LEU A 487 -16.70 7.30 0.50
CA LEU A 487 -17.32 7.67 1.77
C LEU A 487 -18.82 7.43 1.70
N ARG A 488 -19.30 6.42 2.44
CA ARG A 488 -20.73 6.06 2.51
C ARG A 488 -21.61 7.19 3.01
N ASN A 489 -21.08 8.06 3.89
CA ASN A 489 -21.83 9.18 4.39
C ASN A 489 -22.24 10.17 3.29
N LEU A 490 -21.41 10.34 2.25
CA LEU A 490 -21.78 11.14 1.07
C LEU A 490 -22.92 10.49 0.28
N THR A 491 -22.97 9.17 0.19
CA THR A 491 -24.09 8.43 -0.39
C THR A 491 -25.37 8.66 0.39
N VAL A 492 -25.32 8.59 1.73
CA VAL A 492 -26.46 8.87 2.61
C VAL A 492 -26.99 10.28 2.41
N ILE A 493 -26.12 11.27 2.31
CA ILE A 493 -26.51 12.66 2.04
C ILE A 493 -27.19 12.78 0.68
N SER A 494 -26.65 12.16 -0.36
CA SER A 494 -27.25 12.17 -1.70
C SER A 494 -28.65 11.57 -1.70
N ASP A 495 -28.85 10.43 -1.05
CA ASP A 495 -30.14 9.76 -0.91
C ASP A 495 -31.14 10.60 -0.09
N ALA A 496 -30.67 11.27 0.96
CA ALA A 496 -31.48 12.13 1.77
C ALA A 496 -32.01 13.34 0.96
N LEU A 497 -31.16 13.98 0.16
CA LEU A 497 -31.54 15.08 -0.72
C LEU A 497 -32.54 14.64 -1.80
N GLU A 498 -32.32 13.47 -2.38
CA GLU A 498 -33.26 12.91 -3.35
C GLU A 498 -34.63 12.64 -2.71
N ASN A 499 -34.67 12.06 -1.51
CA ASN A 499 -35.92 11.85 -0.77
C ASN A 499 -36.62 13.15 -0.41
N ILE A 500 -35.88 14.21 -0.08
CA ILE A 500 -36.47 15.54 0.18
C ILE A 500 -37.19 16.06 -1.08
N LYS A 501 -36.56 15.95 -2.25
CA LYS A 501 -37.14 16.33 -3.55
C LYS A 501 -38.38 15.49 -3.89
N LEU A 502 -38.30 14.17 -3.73
CA LEU A 502 -39.41 13.24 -3.99
C LEU A 502 -40.63 13.55 -3.10
N ASN A 503 -40.42 14.10 -1.92
CA ASN A 503 -41.48 14.56 -1.02
C ASN A 503 -41.95 16.00 -1.28
N GLY A 504 -41.54 16.61 -2.39
CA GLY A 504 -41.96 17.95 -2.81
C GLY A 504 -41.43 19.07 -1.91
N LYS A 505 -40.39 18.84 -1.14
CA LYS A 505 -39.75 19.85 -0.29
C LYS A 505 -38.56 20.49 -1.01
N GLU A 506 -38.26 21.72 -0.62
CA GLU A 506 -37.09 22.42 -1.14
C GLU A 506 -35.79 21.73 -0.72
N ASP A 507 -34.83 21.73 -1.63
CA ASP A 507 -33.47 21.24 -1.39
C ASP A 507 -32.76 22.16 -0.37
N PRO A 508 -32.28 21.64 0.76
CA PRO A 508 -31.49 22.46 1.67
C PRO A 508 -30.12 22.79 1.04
N ASP A 509 -29.72 24.05 1.17
CA ASP A 509 -28.41 24.51 0.75
C ASP A 509 -27.34 24.06 1.75
N LEU A 510 -26.79 22.85 1.53
CA LEU A 510 -25.77 22.28 2.41
C LEU A 510 -24.40 22.96 2.32
N ASP A 511 -24.16 23.76 1.28
CA ASP A 511 -22.89 24.46 1.10
C ASP A 511 -22.81 25.74 1.96
N HIS A 512 -23.99 26.27 2.38
CA HIS A 512 -24.09 27.49 3.16
C HIS A 512 -24.84 27.28 4.48
N VAL A 513 -24.69 26.12 5.11
CA VAL A 513 -25.29 25.80 6.42
C VAL A 513 -24.69 26.71 7.50
N ALA A 514 -25.54 27.33 8.31
CA ALA A 514 -25.09 28.06 9.49
C ALA A 514 -24.48 27.11 10.52
N LEU A 515 -23.33 27.52 11.09
CA LEU A 515 -22.58 26.71 12.07
C LEU A 515 -22.88 27.05 13.52
N ASP A 516 -23.97 27.80 13.78
CA ASP A 516 -24.34 28.35 15.08
C ASP A 516 -25.74 27.91 15.54
N ASP A 517 -26.31 26.85 14.96
CA ASP A 517 -27.65 26.34 15.33
C ASP A 517 -27.65 25.75 16.76
N PRO A 518 -28.33 26.38 17.73
CA PRO A 518 -28.34 25.94 19.13
C PRO A 518 -28.92 24.54 19.33
N ALA A 519 -29.93 24.17 18.52
CA ALA A 519 -30.58 22.85 18.64
C ALA A 519 -29.62 21.71 18.29
N THR A 520 -28.73 21.92 17.31
CA THR A 520 -27.68 20.97 16.94
C THR A 520 -26.69 20.78 18.09
N TYR A 521 -26.21 21.86 18.71
CA TYR A 521 -25.28 21.78 19.84
C TYR A 521 -25.93 21.17 21.08
N GLU A 522 -27.19 21.43 21.33
CA GLU A 522 -27.94 20.79 22.41
C GLU A 522 -28.01 19.27 22.20
N LEU A 523 -28.31 18.81 20.97
CA LEU A 523 -28.29 17.38 20.59
C LEU A 523 -26.93 16.76 20.87
N LEU A 524 -25.86 17.39 20.42
CA LEU A 524 -24.46 16.93 20.64
C LEU A 524 -24.12 16.86 22.12
N GLY A 525 -24.46 17.90 22.90
CA GLY A 525 -24.20 17.97 24.34
C GLY A 525 -24.97 16.93 25.17
N ARG A 526 -26.11 16.46 24.72
CA ARG A 526 -26.82 15.31 25.32
C ARG A 526 -26.17 13.97 24.97
N GLY A 527 -25.23 13.93 24.01
CA GLY A 527 -24.68 12.69 23.48
C GLY A 527 -25.70 11.84 22.71
N ASP A 528 -26.75 12.48 22.20
CA ASP A 528 -27.83 11.85 21.44
C ASP A 528 -27.46 11.78 19.95
N THR A 529 -26.29 11.18 19.67
CA THR A 529 -25.58 11.26 18.39
C THR A 529 -25.56 9.93 17.63
N LEU A 530 -26.51 9.04 17.90
CA LEU A 530 -26.64 7.80 17.13
C LEU A 530 -26.90 8.14 15.65
N GLY A 531 -26.03 7.64 14.76
CA GLY A 531 -26.08 7.93 13.33
C GLY A 531 -25.48 9.27 12.91
N VAL A 532 -24.95 10.07 13.84
CA VAL A 532 -24.15 11.25 13.51
C VAL A 532 -22.72 10.82 13.18
N PHE A 533 -22.30 11.08 11.95
CA PHE A 533 -21.02 10.61 11.41
C PHE A 533 -19.85 10.93 12.33
N GLN A 534 -19.06 9.90 12.67
CA GLN A 534 -17.89 9.94 13.56
C GLN A 534 -18.15 10.36 15.01
N LEU A 535 -19.37 10.75 15.37
CA LEU A 535 -19.74 11.20 16.71
C LEU A 535 -20.64 10.21 17.47
N ASP A 536 -20.90 9.02 16.92
CA ASP A 536 -21.85 8.03 17.42
C ASP A 536 -21.22 6.91 18.28
N GLY A 537 -19.90 6.84 18.37
CA GLY A 537 -19.21 5.88 19.23
C GLY A 537 -19.43 6.15 20.73
N GLY A 538 -19.53 5.09 21.56
CA GLY A 538 -19.82 5.21 23.00
C GLY A 538 -18.90 6.18 23.72
N GLY A 539 -17.58 6.02 23.60
CA GLY A 539 -16.62 6.95 24.23
C GLY A 539 -16.67 8.37 23.70
N MET A 540 -16.96 8.54 22.40
CA MET A 540 -17.17 9.86 21.82
C MET A 540 -18.43 10.53 22.40
N ARG A 541 -19.51 9.80 22.56
CA ARG A 541 -20.76 10.30 23.17
C ARG A 541 -20.52 10.73 24.62
N ASP A 542 -19.72 9.98 25.37
CA ASP A 542 -19.36 10.35 26.74
C ASP A 542 -18.51 11.61 26.80
N LEU A 543 -17.57 11.78 25.86
CA LEU A 543 -16.79 13.01 25.73
C LEU A 543 -17.67 14.22 25.35
N LEU A 544 -18.62 14.08 24.44
CA LEU A 544 -19.56 15.12 24.05
C LEU A 544 -20.45 15.57 25.23
N LYS A 545 -20.92 14.63 26.05
CA LYS A 545 -21.67 14.93 27.29
C LYS A 545 -20.82 15.71 28.30
N LEU A 546 -19.55 15.38 28.43
CA LEU A 546 -18.62 16.08 29.31
C LEU A 546 -18.28 17.46 28.79
N MET A 547 -18.03 17.60 27.49
CA MET A 547 -17.61 18.83 26.83
C MET A 547 -18.73 19.84 26.68
N LYS A 548 -19.95 19.38 26.34
CA LYS A 548 -21.11 20.23 26.03
C LYS A 548 -20.77 21.27 24.95
N PRO A 549 -20.49 20.86 23.73
CA PRO A 549 -20.11 21.77 22.65
C PRO A 549 -21.23 22.81 22.41
N ASP A 550 -20.84 24.06 22.17
CA ASP A 550 -21.72 25.18 21.89
C ASP A 550 -21.28 26.00 20.67
N ASN A 551 -20.21 25.58 20.02
CA ASN A 551 -19.67 26.19 18.80
C ASN A 551 -18.97 25.14 17.93
N PHE A 552 -18.65 25.52 16.69
CA PHE A 552 -18.04 24.61 15.72
C PHE A 552 -16.59 24.26 16.09
N GLU A 553 -15.86 25.18 16.72
CA GLU A 553 -14.48 24.94 17.16
C GLU A 553 -14.41 23.81 18.19
N ASP A 554 -15.41 23.67 19.05
CA ASP A 554 -15.51 22.56 19.99
C ASP A 554 -15.67 21.22 19.27
N ILE A 555 -16.45 21.17 18.20
CA ILE A 555 -16.60 19.95 17.38
C ILE A 555 -15.29 19.60 16.69
N SER A 556 -14.60 20.58 16.14
CA SER A 556 -13.26 20.41 15.56
C SER A 556 -12.26 19.88 16.60
N ALA A 557 -12.25 20.46 17.79
CA ALA A 557 -11.39 20.01 18.89
C ALA A 557 -11.70 18.58 19.34
N VAL A 558 -12.97 18.20 19.45
CA VAL A 558 -13.41 16.83 19.76
C VAL A 558 -12.80 15.84 18.76
N GLY A 559 -12.91 16.11 17.48
CA GLY A 559 -12.35 15.26 16.42
C GLY A 559 -10.83 15.10 16.49
N ALA A 560 -10.12 16.14 16.92
CA ALA A 560 -8.68 16.13 17.12
C ALA A 560 -8.26 15.41 18.40
N LEU A 561 -9.02 15.58 19.48
CA LEU A 561 -8.70 15.07 20.82
C LEU A 561 -9.10 13.60 21.04
N TYR A 562 -10.14 13.13 20.37
CA TYR A 562 -10.60 11.75 20.48
C TYR A 562 -9.73 10.82 19.61
N ARG A 563 -8.46 10.73 19.96
CA ARG A 563 -7.44 9.87 19.32
C ARG A 563 -6.56 9.24 20.38
N PRO A 564 -5.95 8.07 20.12
CA PRO A 564 -5.16 7.34 21.12
C PRO A 564 -4.07 8.17 21.81
N GLY A 565 -3.35 9.01 21.08
CA GLY A 565 -2.31 9.88 21.62
C GLY A 565 -2.84 10.89 22.63
N PRO A 566 -3.73 11.82 22.22
CA PRO A 566 -4.33 12.80 23.14
C PRO A 566 -5.12 12.17 24.28
N MET A 567 -5.85 11.08 24.01
CA MET A 567 -6.56 10.34 25.07
C MET A 567 -5.60 9.73 26.09
N GLY A 568 -4.46 9.18 25.64
CA GLY A 568 -3.43 8.65 26.53
C GLY A 568 -2.80 9.72 27.43
N ALA A 569 -2.72 10.96 26.96
CA ALA A 569 -2.28 12.13 27.74
C ALA A 569 -3.42 12.81 28.52
N ASN A 570 -4.62 12.26 28.49
CA ASN A 570 -5.84 12.83 29.11
C ASN A 570 -6.22 14.23 28.61
N SER A 571 -5.74 14.62 27.42
CA SER A 571 -5.97 15.96 26.84
C SER A 571 -7.45 16.21 26.51
N HIS A 572 -8.18 15.19 26.07
CA HIS A 572 -9.62 15.25 25.78
C HIS A 572 -10.46 15.60 27.02
N THR A 573 -10.19 14.97 28.14
CA THR A 573 -10.87 15.26 29.41
C THR A 573 -10.49 16.65 29.94
N ASN A 574 -9.19 16.98 29.89
CA ASN A 574 -8.71 18.30 30.33
C ASN A 574 -9.36 19.44 29.52
N TYR A 575 -9.47 19.30 28.21
CA TYR A 575 -10.13 20.28 27.36
C TYR A 575 -11.61 20.47 27.78
N ALA A 576 -12.34 19.38 27.92
CA ALA A 576 -13.74 19.40 28.30
C ALA A 576 -13.98 20.05 29.67
N LEU A 577 -13.16 19.72 30.66
CA LEU A 577 -13.26 20.26 32.01
C LEU A 577 -12.88 21.76 32.06
N ARG A 578 -11.82 22.15 31.37
CA ARG A 578 -11.36 23.55 31.30
C ARG A 578 -12.38 24.42 30.59
N LYS A 579 -12.94 23.96 29.48
CA LYS A 579 -14.03 24.66 28.76
C LYS A 579 -15.20 24.99 29.68
N ASN A 580 -15.62 24.06 30.51
CA ASN A 580 -16.78 24.19 31.39
C ASN A 580 -16.45 24.78 32.77
N GLY A 581 -15.24 25.31 32.99
CA GLY A 581 -14.83 25.90 34.25
C GLY A 581 -14.71 24.91 35.40
N ARG A 582 -14.60 23.62 35.12
CA ARG A 582 -14.49 22.55 36.13
C ARG A 582 -13.06 22.14 36.43
N GLN A 583 -12.09 22.70 35.71
CA GLN A 583 -10.66 22.54 35.90
C GLN A 583 -9.99 23.88 35.60
N GLU A 584 -8.98 24.23 36.40
CA GLU A 584 -8.17 25.43 36.19
C GLU A 584 -7.34 25.29 34.91
N ILE A 585 -7.29 26.34 34.10
CA ILE A 585 -6.45 26.43 32.92
C ILE A 585 -5.02 26.69 33.38
N THR A 586 -4.16 25.67 33.23
CA THR A 586 -2.74 25.76 33.58
C THR A 586 -1.90 25.85 32.31
N PRO A 587 -0.87 26.73 32.26
CA PRO A 587 0.06 26.76 31.13
C PRO A 587 0.92 25.48 31.10
N ILE A 588 1.48 25.18 29.92
CA ILE A 588 2.45 24.07 29.76
C ILE A 588 3.65 24.27 30.70
N HIS A 589 4.11 25.50 30.80
CA HIS A 589 5.14 25.93 31.75
C HIS A 589 4.82 27.35 32.19
N PRO A 590 5.06 27.73 33.46
CA PRO A 590 4.75 29.09 33.95
C PRO A 590 5.36 30.22 33.12
N GLU A 591 6.59 30.06 32.65
CA GLU A 591 7.29 31.04 31.81
C GLU A 591 6.74 31.14 30.39
N LEU A 592 5.97 30.16 29.96
CA LEU A 592 5.36 30.10 28.63
C LEU A 592 3.89 30.56 28.63
N ALA A 593 3.34 30.94 29.76
CA ALA A 593 1.95 31.36 29.89
C ALA A 593 1.64 32.56 28.97
N GLU A 594 2.41 33.64 29.09
CA GLU A 594 2.26 34.85 28.29
C GLU A 594 2.70 34.65 26.83
N PRO A 595 3.87 34.07 26.50
CA PRO A 595 4.31 33.89 25.12
C PRO A 595 3.40 33.01 24.28
N LEU A 596 2.71 32.04 24.86
CA LEU A 596 1.85 31.10 24.15
C LEU A 596 0.35 31.43 24.25
N GLU A 597 -0.04 32.51 24.90
CA GLU A 597 -1.45 32.86 25.06
C GLU A 597 -2.18 33.05 23.71
N ASP A 598 -1.54 33.74 22.77
CA ASP A 598 -2.10 33.96 21.43
C ASP A 598 -2.25 32.64 20.61
N ILE A 599 -1.49 31.61 20.97
CA ILE A 599 -1.48 30.32 20.28
C ILE A 599 -2.42 29.32 20.96
N LEU A 600 -2.37 29.21 22.28
CA LEU A 600 -3.06 28.20 23.08
C LEU A 600 -4.29 28.70 23.85
N GLY A 601 -4.51 29.99 23.91
CA GLY A 601 -5.62 30.57 24.66
C GLY A 601 -6.97 30.07 24.20
N THR A 602 -7.18 29.95 22.89
CA THR A 602 -8.42 29.45 22.28
C THR A 602 -8.67 27.96 22.54
N THR A 603 -7.66 27.21 22.93
CA THR A 603 -7.72 25.77 23.25
C THR A 603 -7.41 25.49 24.72
N PHE A 604 -7.68 26.45 25.58
CA PHE A 604 -7.58 26.34 27.04
C PHE A 604 -6.17 25.89 27.54
N GLY A 605 -5.12 26.37 26.88
CA GLY A 605 -3.72 26.08 27.23
C GLY A 605 -3.24 24.71 26.76
N LEU A 606 -4.01 24.00 25.93
CA LEU A 606 -3.66 22.69 25.40
C LEU A 606 -3.24 22.77 23.94
N ILE A 607 -2.25 21.97 23.56
CA ILE A 607 -1.89 21.75 22.16
C ILE A 607 -2.88 20.74 21.57
N VAL A 608 -3.73 21.18 20.66
CA VAL A 608 -4.77 20.40 20.00
C VAL A 608 -4.43 20.16 18.52
N TYR A 609 -3.94 21.20 17.85
CA TYR A 609 -3.69 21.20 16.41
C TYR A 609 -2.19 21.28 16.08
N GLN A 610 -1.82 20.69 14.96
CA GLN A 610 -0.44 20.76 14.46
C GLN A 610 0.00 22.20 14.16
N GLU A 611 -0.92 23.05 13.72
CA GLU A 611 -0.71 24.47 13.46
C GLU A 611 -0.25 25.23 14.71
N GLN A 612 -0.61 24.76 15.90
CA GLN A 612 -0.16 25.35 17.17
C GLN A 612 1.30 25.00 17.53
N VAL A 613 1.88 24.02 16.83
CA VAL A 613 3.28 23.60 16.99
C VAL A 613 4.19 24.23 15.94
N MET A 614 3.64 24.50 14.76
CA MET A 614 4.35 25.11 13.63
C MET A 614 4.46 26.62 13.78
#